data_ca548bf649b782caa07a800900fe4eb3
#
_entry.id   ca548bf649b782caa07a800900fe4eb3
#
_cell.length_a   1.000
_cell.length_b   1.000
_cell.length_c   1.000
_cell.angle_alpha   90.00
_cell.angle_beta   90.00
_cell.angle_gamma   90.00
#
_symmetry.space_group_name_H-M   'P 1'
#
loop_
_entity.id
_entity.type
_entity.pdbx_description
1 polymer ?
#
loop_
_entity_poly.entity_id
_entity_poly.type
_entity_poly.pdbx_seq_one_letter_code
_entity_poly.pdbx_strand_id
1 'polypeptide(L)'
;MQNAAPVEDLARRAAAGDGGALEALLQQVRPEVVGRCGRFLPCREDAEEAAQDVLLQIARGITSFEGRSRFSTWLYTVVANCCRQKYRELRRRAAEQPARIEPATYADPRTTSVIAGSRVDLLEALDRLEREHPHLVAPLVYRDICRLEYAEAAERAGVVLGTFKSRLHEARRRVRPWLADGS
;
A
#
# COMPACT_ATOMS: atom_id res chain seq x y z
N MET A 1 1.00 -0.56 -32.61
CA MET A 1 1.29 -0.71 -31.17
C MET A 1 1.93 0.59 -30.71
N GLN A 2 1.17 1.47 -30.05
CA GLN A 2 1.71 2.72 -29.49
C GLN A 2 2.62 2.32 -28.32
N ASN A 3 3.89 2.71 -28.42
CA ASN A 3 4.86 2.55 -27.35
C ASN A 3 4.43 3.49 -26.21
N ALA A 4 3.77 2.94 -25.16
CA ALA A 4 3.34 3.73 -24.03
C ALA A 4 4.58 4.38 -23.39
N ALA A 5 4.53 5.69 -23.16
CA ALA A 5 5.63 6.39 -22.51
C ALA A 5 5.93 5.76 -21.14
N PRO A 6 7.20 5.68 -20.73
CA PRO A 6 7.55 5.12 -19.42
C PRO A 6 6.83 5.87 -18.29
N VAL A 7 6.31 5.13 -17.31
CA VAL A 7 5.56 5.69 -16.15
C VAL A 7 6.35 6.82 -15.46
N GLU A 8 7.65 6.67 -15.36
CA GLU A 8 8.54 7.67 -14.75
C GLU A 8 8.59 8.99 -15.54
N ASP A 9 8.50 8.92 -16.88
CA ASP A 9 8.46 10.12 -17.73
C ASP A 9 7.12 10.83 -17.61
N LEU A 10 6.02 10.06 -17.66
CA LEU A 10 4.67 10.59 -17.45
C LEU A 10 4.56 11.27 -16.08
N ALA A 11 5.11 10.65 -15.03
CA ALA A 11 5.07 11.22 -13.68
C ALA A 11 5.82 12.56 -13.60
N ARG A 12 7.01 12.66 -14.19
CA ARG A 12 7.78 13.92 -14.22
C ARG A 12 7.06 15.02 -14.98
N ARG A 13 6.49 14.71 -16.14
CA ARG A 13 5.72 15.67 -16.95
C ARG A 13 4.43 16.11 -16.25
N ALA A 14 3.72 15.17 -15.64
CA ALA A 14 2.54 15.47 -14.82
C ALA A 14 2.87 16.36 -13.63
N ALA A 15 3.98 16.10 -12.95
CA ALA A 15 4.48 16.95 -11.86
C ALA A 15 4.84 18.37 -12.32
N ALA A 16 5.28 18.52 -13.58
CA ALA A 16 5.55 19.81 -14.20
C ALA A 16 4.28 20.51 -14.73
N GLY A 17 3.08 19.94 -14.51
CA GLY A 17 1.79 20.54 -14.87
C GLY A 17 1.22 20.09 -16.23
N ASP A 18 1.80 19.07 -16.87
CA ASP A 18 1.25 18.49 -18.12
C ASP A 18 0.01 17.63 -17.79
N GLY A 19 -1.19 18.19 -18.05
CA GLY A 19 -2.46 17.50 -17.80
C GLY A 19 -2.66 16.25 -18.66
N GLY A 20 -2.16 16.24 -19.89
CA GLY A 20 -2.22 15.07 -20.76
C GLY A 20 -1.33 13.93 -20.26
N ALA A 21 -0.16 14.27 -19.72
CA ALA A 21 0.72 13.29 -19.07
C ALA A 21 0.11 12.74 -17.78
N LEU A 22 -0.61 13.58 -17.01
CA LEU A 22 -1.33 13.12 -15.81
C LEU A 22 -2.43 12.11 -16.16
N GLU A 23 -3.24 12.42 -17.17
CA GLU A 23 -4.31 11.51 -17.61
C GLU A 23 -3.74 10.16 -18.07
N ALA A 24 -2.71 10.19 -18.93
CA ALA A 24 -2.03 8.98 -19.38
C ALA A 24 -1.41 8.18 -18.23
N LEU A 25 -0.80 8.88 -17.25
CA LEU A 25 -0.27 8.27 -16.04
C LEU A 25 -1.35 7.53 -15.26
N LEU A 26 -2.46 8.20 -14.94
CA LEU A 26 -3.57 7.62 -14.18
C LEU A 26 -4.15 6.38 -14.86
N GLN A 27 -4.34 6.45 -16.20
CA GLN A 27 -4.80 5.30 -16.97
C GLN A 27 -3.82 4.13 -16.89
N GLN A 28 -2.52 4.39 -17.01
CA GLN A 28 -1.49 3.36 -17.04
C GLN A 28 -1.30 2.70 -15.66
N VAL A 29 -1.39 3.45 -14.56
CA VAL A 29 -1.18 2.88 -13.22
C VAL A 29 -2.44 2.28 -12.60
N ARG A 30 -3.63 2.58 -13.12
CA ARG A 30 -4.90 2.09 -12.56
C ARG A 30 -4.95 0.58 -12.32
N PRO A 31 -4.60 -0.31 -13.27
CA PRO A 31 -4.65 -1.76 -13.05
C PRO A 31 -3.74 -2.20 -11.90
N GLU A 32 -2.57 -1.60 -11.81
CA GLU A 32 -1.60 -1.87 -10.76
C GLU A 32 -2.12 -1.40 -9.38
N VAL A 33 -2.71 -0.21 -9.32
CA VAL A 33 -3.31 0.35 -8.10
C VAL A 33 -4.44 -0.54 -7.60
N VAL A 34 -5.38 -0.95 -8.46
CA VAL A 34 -6.48 -1.86 -8.09
C VAL A 34 -5.93 -3.20 -7.57
N GLY A 35 -4.96 -3.78 -8.28
CA GLY A 35 -4.34 -5.03 -7.85
C GLY A 35 -3.62 -4.93 -6.51
N ARG A 36 -3.04 -3.77 -6.20
CA ARG A 36 -2.38 -3.52 -4.91
C ARG A 36 -3.40 -3.32 -3.78
N CYS A 37 -4.44 -2.51 -4.01
CA CYS A 37 -5.52 -2.32 -3.03
C CYS A 37 -6.19 -3.66 -2.68
N GLY A 38 -6.42 -4.53 -3.67
CA GLY A 38 -6.96 -5.86 -3.47
C GLY A 38 -6.07 -6.82 -2.66
N ARG A 39 -4.78 -6.48 -2.45
CA ARG A 39 -3.91 -7.23 -1.53
C ARG A 39 -4.05 -6.77 -0.08
N PHE A 40 -4.48 -5.54 0.12
CA PHE A 40 -4.63 -4.95 1.46
C PHE A 40 -6.05 -5.09 2.01
N LEU A 41 -7.06 -5.05 1.15
CA LEU A 41 -8.46 -4.96 1.58
C LEU A 41 -9.19 -6.28 1.36
N PRO A 42 -10.14 -6.62 2.27
CA PRO A 42 -10.76 -7.95 2.31
C PRO A 42 -11.75 -8.17 1.16
N CYS A 43 -12.44 -7.13 0.71
CA CYS A 43 -13.42 -7.26 -0.36
C CYS A 43 -13.06 -6.41 -1.59
N ARG A 44 -13.64 -6.78 -2.73
CA ARG A 44 -13.35 -6.16 -4.01
C ARG A 44 -13.85 -4.71 -4.07
N GLU A 45 -15.02 -4.48 -3.54
CA GLU A 45 -15.68 -3.18 -3.53
C GLU A 45 -14.84 -2.16 -2.75
N ASP A 46 -14.36 -2.54 -1.57
CA ASP A 46 -13.47 -1.69 -0.75
C ASP A 46 -12.13 -1.43 -1.45
N ALA A 47 -11.60 -2.44 -2.15
CA ALA A 47 -10.36 -2.31 -2.91
C ALA A 47 -10.53 -1.37 -4.12
N GLU A 48 -11.66 -1.42 -4.81
CA GLU A 48 -11.99 -0.53 -5.93
C GLU A 48 -12.21 0.90 -5.44
N GLU A 49 -12.89 1.09 -4.30
CA GLU A 49 -13.08 2.41 -3.68
C GLU A 49 -11.73 2.99 -3.23
N ALA A 50 -10.91 2.22 -2.53
CA ALA A 50 -9.58 2.65 -2.15
C ALA A 50 -8.69 2.96 -3.37
N ALA A 51 -8.83 2.23 -4.46
CA ALA A 51 -8.10 2.51 -5.70
C ALA A 51 -8.52 3.85 -6.32
N GLN A 52 -9.79 4.23 -6.25
CA GLN A 52 -10.26 5.54 -6.68
C GLN A 52 -9.64 6.64 -5.80
N ASP A 53 -9.61 6.45 -4.48
CA ASP A 53 -8.97 7.39 -3.56
C ASP A 53 -7.48 7.55 -3.86
N VAL A 54 -6.78 6.46 -4.16
CA VAL A 54 -5.38 6.50 -4.59
C VAL A 54 -5.20 7.33 -5.85
N LEU A 55 -6.02 7.11 -6.89
CA LEU A 55 -5.95 7.86 -8.14
C LEU A 55 -6.23 9.36 -7.92
N LEU A 56 -7.18 9.69 -7.06
CA LEU A 56 -7.44 11.08 -6.65
C LEU A 56 -6.26 11.69 -5.90
N GLN A 57 -5.63 10.93 -5.00
CA GLN A 57 -4.44 11.39 -4.27
C GLN A 57 -3.25 11.60 -5.22
N ILE A 58 -3.07 10.74 -6.23
CA ILE A 58 -2.07 10.94 -7.27
C ILE A 58 -2.36 12.25 -8.01
N ALA A 59 -3.59 12.44 -8.49
CA ALA A 59 -3.97 13.63 -9.25
C ALA A 59 -3.73 14.93 -8.47
N ARG A 60 -4.04 14.93 -7.16
CA ARG A 60 -3.85 16.10 -6.29
C ARG A 60 -2.41 16.31 -5.84
N GLY A 61 -1.67 15.21 -5.63
CA GLY A 61 -0.36 15.24 -5.02
C GLY A 61 0.81 15.14 -6.00
N ILE A 62 0.58 14.91 -7.30
CA ILE A 62 1.64 14.67 -8.26
C ILE A 62 2.61 15.87 -8.38
N THR A 63 2.14 17.08 -8.17
CA THR A 63 2.97 18.28 -8.18
C THR A 63 4.01 18.30 -7.06
N SER A 64 3.80 17.52 -5.99
CA SER A 64 4.79 17.31 -4.92
C SER A 64 5.79 16.21 -5.21
N PHE A 65 5.65 15.52 -6.34
CA PHE A 65 6.61 14.50 -6.77
C PHE A 65 7.85 15.15 -7.36
N GLU A 66 8.87 15.30 -6.52
CA GLU A 66 10.14 15.99 -6.88
C GLU A 66 11.12 15.10 -7.67
N GLY A 67 10.76 13.86 -7.99
CA GLY A 67 11.64 12.93 -8.71
C GLY A 67 12.88 12.45 -7.92
N ARG A 68 12.96 12.72 -6.60
CA ARG A 68 14.06 12.26 -5.74
C ARG A 68 14.08 10.74 -5.56
N SER A 69 12.98 10.08 -5.86
CA SER A 69 12.82 8.62 -5.86
C SER A 69 12.09 8.18 -7.10
N ARG A 70 12.06 6.88 -7.38
CA ARG A 70 11.22 6.35 -8.45
C ARG A 70 9.74 6.61 -8.14
N PHE A 71 8.96 6.93 -9.19
CA PHE A 71 7.53 7.14 -9.05
C PHE A 71 6.83 5.90 -8.45
N SER A 72 7.25 4.71 -8.84
CA SER A 72 6.73 3.45 -8.28
C SER A 72 6.83 3.42 -6.75
N THR A 73 7.90 3.96 -6.19
CA THR A 73 8.12 4.03 -4.74
C THR A 73 7.19 5.05 -4.09
N TRP A 74 7.02 6.22 -4.69
CA TRP A 74 6.06 7.22 -4.24
C TRP A 74 4.62 6.69 -4.30
N LEU A 75 4.27 6.03 -5.41
CA LEU A 75 2.96 5.39 -5.59
C LEU A 75 2.66 4.35 -4.48
N TYR A 76 3.63 3.53 -4.09
CA TYR A 76 3.46 2.58 -2.99
C TYR A 76 3.07 3.24 -1.68
N THR A 77 3.68 4.38 -1.37
CA THR A 77 3.34 5.13 -0.15
C THR A 77 1.91 5.64 -0.20
N VAL A 78 1.47 6.15 -1.35
CA VAL A 78 0.09 6.63 -1.52
C VAL A 78 -0.89 5.47 -1.35
N VAL A 79 -0.66 4.34 -2.02
CA VAL A 79 -1.50 3.13 -1.91
C VAL A 79 -1.59 2.65 -0.46
N ALA A 80 -0.45 2.48 0.21
CA ALA A 80 -0.42 1.98 1.59
C ALA A 80 -1.16 2.90 2.56
N ASN A 81 -1.03 4.23 2.37
CA ASN A 81 -1.73 5.21 3.21
C ASN A 81 -3.25 5.17 2.98
N CYS A 82 -3.71 5.14 1.72
CA CYS A 82 -5.13 5.06 1.40
C CYS A 82 -5.75 3.74 1.93
N CYS A 83 -5.08 2.61 1.72
CA CYS A 83 -5.57 1.31 2.20
C CYS A 83 -5.65 1.27 3.73
N ARG A 84 -4.66 1.81 4.46
CA ARG A 84 -4.72 1.91 5.93
C ARG A 84 -5.87 2.78 6.40
N GLN A 85 -6.08 3.93 5.74
CA GLN A 85 -7.20 4.82 6.08
C GLN A 85 -8.54 4.13 5.85
N LYS A 86 -8.72 3.47 4.71
CA LYS A 86 -9.94 2.71 4.38
C LYS A 86 -10.18 1.58 5.38
N TYR A 87 -9.14 0.84 5.74
CA TYR A 87 -9.25 -0.22 6.73
C TYR A 87 -9.70 0.30 8.11
N ARG A 88 -9.14 1.42 8.60
CA ARG A 88 -9.57 2.04 9.85
C ARG A 88 -11.04 2.46 9.82
N GLU A 89 -11.49 2.98 8.67
CA GLU A 89 -12.89 3.35 8.45
C GLU A 89 -13.80 2.12 8.52
N LEU A 90 -13.43 1.01 7.84
CA LEU A 90 -14.16 -0.25 7.88
C LEU A 90 -14.26 -0.82 9.29
N ARG A 91 -13.15 -0.80 10.05
CA ARG A 91 -13.17 -1.22 11.45
C ARG A 91 -14.09 -0.37 12.31
N ARG A 92 -14.06 0.94 12.13
CA ARG A 92 -14.97 1.85 12.86
C ARG A 92 -16.42 1.54 12.54
N ARG A 93 -16.77 1.36 11.26
CA ARG A 93 -18.13 0.99 10.83
C ARG A 93 -18.54 -0.38 11.41
N ALA A 94 -17.66 -1.36 11.42
CA ALA A 94 -17.93 -2.67 12.01
C ALA A 94 -18.16 -2.60 13.52
N ALA A 95 -17.45 -1.74 14.23
CA ALA A 95 -17.64 -1.52 15.66
C ALA A 95 -18.98 -0.80 15.98
N GLU A 96 -19.43 0.08 15.09
CA GLU A 96 -20.71 0.82 15.21
C GLU A 96 -21.90 -0.05 14.80
N GLN A 97 -21.73 -1.08 13.97
CA GLN A 97 -22.78 -1.99 13.47
C GLN A 97 -22.33 -3.46 13.59
N PRO A 98 -22.46 -4.10 14.76
CA PRO A 98 -21.96 -5.47 14.98
C PRO A 98 -22.64 -6.59 14.16
N ALA A 99 -23.69 -6.30 13.40
CA ALA A 99 -24.63 -7.30 12.89
C ALA A 99 -24.56 -7.56 11.37
N ARG A 100 -23.52 -7.19 10.64
CA ARG A 100 -23.44 -7.51 9.20
C ARG A 100 -22.00 -7.61 8.68
N ILE A 101 -21.30 -8.66 9.07
CA ILE A 101 -20.14 -9.13 8.30
C ILE A 101 -20.49 -10.54 7.83
N GLU A 102 -21.08 -10.64 6.64
CA GLU A 102 -20.99 -11.87 5.89
C GLU A 102 -19.54 -12.01 5.42
N PRO A 103 -18.89 -13.17 5.63
CA PRO A 103 -17.54 -13.39 5.09
C PRO A 103 -17.66 -13.36 3.56
N ALA A 104 -17.14 -12.29 2.94
CA ALA A 104 -17.14 -12.15 1.50
C ALA A 104 -16.29 -13.26 0.88
N THR A 105 -16.99 -14.22 0.31
CA THR A 105 -16.45 -15.32 -0.48
C THR A 105 -15.89 -14.74 -1.79
N TYR A 106 -14.61 -14.38 -1.80
CA TYR A 106 -13.86 -14.18 -3.03
C TYR A 106 -12.45 -14.74 -2.90
N ALA A 107 -12.38 -16.05 -3.12
CA ALA A 107 -11.14 -16.76 -3.32
C ALA A 107 -10.79 -16.70 -4.81
N ASP A 108 -9.83 -15.89 -5.21
CA ASP A 108 -9.05 -16.19 -6.40
C ASP A 108 -8.26 -17.48 -6.10
N PRO A 109 -8.53 -18.60 -6.81
CA PRO A 109 -7.90 -19.90 -6.50
C PRO A 109 -6.37 -19.89 -6.63
N ARG A 110 -5.78 -18.85 -7.23
CA ARG A 110 -4.33 -18.70 -7.40
C ARG A 110 -3.66 -17.92 -6.27
N THR A 111 -4.45 -17.29 -5.40
CA THR A 111 -3.97 -16.56 -4.20
C THR A 111 -4.56 -17.16 -2.92
N THR A 112 -5.32 -18.21 -3.01
CA THR A 112 -5.90 -18.92 -1.87
C THR A 112 -4.88 -19.88 -1.31
N SER A 113 -3.98 -19.34 -0.56
CA SER A 113 -3.26 -20.11 0.42
C SER A 113 -3.10 -19.20 1.63
N VAL A 114 -3.71 -19.59 2.74
CA VAL A 114 -3.38 -19.13 4.10
C VAL A 114 -3.72 -17.66 4.45
N ILE A 115 -4.21 -16.81 3.53
CA ILE A 115 -4.16 -15.36 3.70
C ILE A 115 -5.52 -14.67 3.93
N ALA A 116 -6.67 -15.32 3.89
CA ALA A 116 -7.95 -14.63 4.13
C ALA A 116 -8.12 -14.18 5.60
N GLY A 117 -7.70 -15.00 6.57
CA GLY A 117 -7.54 -14.58 7.97
C GLY A 117 -6.37 -13.59 8.14
N SER A 118 -5.24 -13.85 7.50
CA SER A 118 -4.00 -13.10 7.67
C SER A 118 -3.98 -11.68 7.06
N ARG A 119 -4.93 -11.28 6.21
CA ARG A 119 -4.99 -9.89 5.69
C ARG A 119 -5.53 -8.92 6.72
N VAL A 120 -6.57 -9.30 7.43
CA VAL A 120 -7.12 -8.52 8.54
C VAL A 120 -6.07 -8.47 9.65
N ASP A 121 -5.47 -9.61 9.98
CA ASP A 121 -4.42 -9.71 10.99
C ASP A 121 -3.19 -8.86 10.63
N LEU A 122 -2.79 -8.83 9.36
CA LEU A 122 -1.69 -7.98 8.91
C LEU A 122 -1.97 -6.49 9.09
N LEU A 123 -3.18 -6.04 8.74
CA LEU A 123 -3.55 -4.63 8.89
C LEU A 123 -3.68 -4.25 10.37
N GLU A 124 -4.22 -5.14 11.20
CA GLU A 124 -4.26 -4.97 12.67
C GLU A 124 -2.85 -4.94 13.27
N ALA A 125 -1.98 -5.83 12.81
CA ALA A 125 -0.59 -5.85 13.24
C ALA A 125 0.15 -4.56 12.82
N LEU A 126 -0.11 -4.02 11.63
CA LEU A 126 0.44 -2.74 11.18
C LEU A 126 -0.09 -1.57 12.02
N ASP A 127 -1.39 -1.53 12.31
CA ASP A 127 -1.97 -0.51 13.17
C ASP A 127 -1.43 -0.55 14.60
N ARG A 128 -1.20 -1.75 15.13
CA ARG A 128 -0.58 -1.95 16.43
C ARG A 128 0.89 -1.52 16.41
N LEU A 129 1.63 -1.93 15.37
CA LEU A 129 3.02 -1.55 15.19
C LEU A 129 3.17 -0.02 15.07
N GLU A 130 2.25 0.66 14.37
CA GLU A 130 2.26 2.12 14.22
C GLU A 130 2.04 2.84 15.55
N ARG A 131 1.16 2.32 16.41
CA ARG A 131 0.92 2.89 17.75
C ARG A 131 2.08 2.68 18.70
N GLU A 132 2.66 1.48 18.71
CA GLU A 132 3.69 1.09 19.68
C GLU A 132 5.11 1.46 19.20
N HIS A 133 5.37 1.33 17.88
CA HIS A 133 6.69 1.46 17.26
C HIS A 133 6.62 2.07 15.86
N PRO A 134 6.22 3.35 15.70
CA PRO A 134 5.98 3.96 14.39
C PRO A 134 7.20 3.91 13.44
N HIS A 135 8.42 3.93 13.97
CA HIS A 135 9.66 3.84 13.20
C HIS A 135 9.92 2.47 12.55
N LEU A 136 9.17 1.44 12.94
CA LEU A 136 9.26 0.08 12.39
C LEU A 136 8.28 -0.18 11.24
N VAL A 137 7.28 0.67 11.07
CA VAL A 137 6.23 0.48 10.04
C VAL A 137 6.81 0.60 8.63
N ALA A 138 7.54 1.68 8.35
CA ALA A 138 8.10 1.93 7.03
C ALA A 138 9.03 0.79 6.55
N PRO A 139 9.98 0.28 7.34
CA PRO A 139 10.79 -0.87 6.94
C PRO A 139 9.96 -2.10 6.57
N LEU A 140 8.96 -2.45 7.36
CA LEU A 140 8.09 -3.61 7.11
C LEU A 140 7.26 -3.41 5.83
N VAL A 141 6.61 -2.26 5.70
CA VAL A 141 5.79 -1.94 4.53
C VAL A 141 6.64 -1.94 3.27
N TYR A 142 7.77 -1.23 3.25
CA TYR A 142 8.58 -1.09 2.05
C TYR A 142 9.19 -2.41 1.59
N ARG A 143 9.70 -3.24 2.50
CA ARG A 143 10.35 -4.49 2.10
C ARG A 143 9.37 -5.64 1.91
N ASP A 144 8.45 -5.89 2.85
CA ASP A 144 7.65 -7.12 2.87
C ASP A 144 6.36 -6.98 2.07
N ILE A 145 5.75 -5.79 2.08
CA ILE A 145 4.50 -5.54 1.36
C ILE A 145 4.78 -4.97 -0.03
N CYS A 146 5.60 -3.93 -0.12
CA CYS A 146 5.94 -3.26 -1.37
C CYS A 146 7.05 -3.97 -2.16
N ARG A 147 7.79 -4.89 -1.54
CA ARG A 147 8.89 -5.66 -2.13
C ARG A 147 9.99 -4.80 -2.74
N LEU A 148 10.23 -3.60 -2.19
CA LEU A 148 11.32 -2.75 -2.64
C LEU A 148 12.68 -3.40 -2.33
N GLU A 149 13.69 -3.11 -3.15
CA GLU A 149 15.06 -3.50 -2.86
C GLU A 149 15.57 -2.80 -1.59
N TYR A 150 16.47 -3.46 -0.85
CA TYR A 150 16.93 -2.98 0.45
C TYR A 150 17.52 -1.57 0.41
N ALA A 151 18.29 -1.26 -0.65
CA ALA A 151 18.90 0.08 -0.81
C ALA A 151 17.82 1.14 -1.02
N GLU A 152 16.87 0.88 -1.95
CA GLU A 152 15.75 1.77 -2.24
C GLU A 152 14.83 1.96 -1.02
N ALA A 153 14.54 0.88 -0.29
CA ALA A 153 13.72 0.92 0.90
C ALA A 153 14.38 1.72 2.05
N ALA A 154 15.68 1.60 2.21
CA ALA A 154 16.46 2.36 3.22
C ALA A 154 16.50 3.86 2.89
N GLU A 155 16.79 4.21 1.65
CA GLU A 155 16.75 5.59 1.15
C GLU A 155 15.37 6.21 1.39
N ARG A 156 14.31 5.48 1.06
CA ARG A 156 12.93 5.92 1.24
C ARG A 156 12.54 6.12 2.70
N ALA A 157 13.04 5.25 3.57
CA ALA A 157 12.83 5.36 5.01
C ALA A 157 13.67 6.47 5.65
N GLY A 158 14.54 7.13 4.88
CA GLY A 158 15.44 8.19 5.38
C GLY A 158 16.49 7.66 6.36
N VAL A 159 16.94 6.41 6.22
CA VAL A 159 17.90 5.78 7.13
C VAL A 159 18.98 5.03 6.36
N VAL A 160 20.15 4.86 6.98
CA VAL A 160 21.20 4.05 6.40
C VAL A 160 20.81 2.56 6.34
N LEU A 161 21.34 1.84 5.38
CA LEU A 161 20.99 0.44 5.08
C LEU A 161 21.11 -0.49 6.31
N GLY A 162 22.10 -0.30 7.16
CA GLY A 162 22.27 -1.07 8.40
C GLY A 162 21.12 -0.85 9.37
N THR A 163 20.73 0.40 9.59
CA THR A 163 19.59 0.78 10.43
C THR A 163 18.28 0.25 9.84
N PHE A 164 18.11 0.31 8.52
CA PHE A 164 16.93 -0.24 7.86
C PHE A 164 16.80 -1.75 8.12
N LYS A 165 17.88 -2.51 7.92
CA LYS A 165 17.89 -3.97 8.13
C LYS A 165 17.59 -4.34 9.59
N SER A 166 18.15 -3.63 10.57
CA SER A 166 17.89 -3.88 11.98
C SER A 166 16.44 -3.57 12.36
N ARG A 167 15.90 -2.44 11.90
CA ARG A 167 14.50 -2.07 12.09
C ARG A 167 13.54 -3.07 11.45
N LEU A 168 13.83 -3.53 10.23
CA LEU A 168 13.05 -4.55 9.56
C LEU A 168 13.04 -5.88 10.32
N HIS A 169 14.20 -6.30 10.80
CA HIS A 169 14.30 -7.51 11.62
C HIS A 169 13.45 -7.39 12.90
N GLU A 170 13.54 -6.27 13.58
CA GLU A 170 12.75 -6.01 14.78
C GLU A 170 11.25 -5.96 14.47
N ALA A 171 10.84 -5.27 13.39
CA ALA A 171 9.45 -5.22 12.95
C ALA A 171 8.87 -6.63 12.73
N ARG A 172 9.58 -7.48 11.98
CA ARG A 172 9.18 -8.87 11.73
C ARG A 172 9.05 -9.68 13.01
N ARG A 173 10.00 -9.52 13.93
CA ARG A 173 9.98 -10.22 15.24
C ARG A 173 8.73 -9.86 16.05
N ARG A 174 8.31 -8.58 16.03
CA ARG A 174 7.14 -8.10 16.75
C ARG A 174 5.82 -8.51 16.11
N VAL A 175 5.76 -8.46 14.79
CA VAL A 175 4.53 -8.74 14.02
C VAL A 175 4.24 -10.25 13.94
N ARG A 176 5.28 -11.10 13.91
CA ARG A 176 5.12 -12.55 13.78
C ARG A 176 4.15 -13.20 14.78
N PRO A 177 4.22 -12.93 16.09
CA PRO A 177 3.24 -13.48 17.03
C PRO A 177 1.81 -13.05 16.73
N TRP A 178 1.61 -11.79 16.36
CA TRP A 178 0.28 -11.25 16.11
C TRP A 178 -0.40 -11.83 14.85
N LEU A 179 0.41 -12.34 13.91
CA LEU A 179 -0.09 -13.03 12.72
C LEU A 179 -0.31 -14.54 12.96
N ALA A 180 0.29 -15.09 13.99
CA ALA A 180 0.15 -16.51 14.35
C ALA A 180 -1.06 -16.78 15.25
N ASP A 181 -1.47 -15.80 16.07
CA ASP A 181 -2.57 -15.93 17.03
C ASP A 181 -3.97 -15.79 16.35
N GLY A 182 -4.03 -15.45 15.07
CA GLY A 182 -5.24 -15.30 14.26
C GLY A 182 -5.70 -16.59 13.52
N SER A 183 -5.19 -17.76 13.90
CA SER A 183 -5.52 -19.07 13.29
C SER A 183 -6.41 -19.88 14.20
#